data_323cec893c6c8df329b751580674c9eb
#
_entry.id   323cec893c6c8df329b751580674c9eb
#
_cell.length_a   1.000
_cell.length_b   1.000
_cell.length_c   1.000
_cell.angle_alpha   90.00
_cell.angle_beta   90.00
_cell.angle_gamma   90.00
#
_symmetry.space_group_name_H-M   'P 1'
#
loop_
_entity.id
_entity.type
_entity.pdbx_description
1 polymer ?
#
loop_
_entity_poly.entity_id
_entity_poly.type
_entity_poly.pdbx_seq_one_letter_code
_entity_poly.pdbx_strand_id
1 'polypeptide(L)'
;PCQGLSSSNPSRGKRASKDARKNARKNALLLRIIEVARLLEPRVIVAENVRQILTHAVYWNGTKRTVVQVLKRELCDYEFWYMPVDVADYGVPQSRTRAVIVGIRKAEECVPALLKAAVAPIPAPTHCDGGGDNYKPWISVRHWCEALAYPPLDASDASRATSGDPLHSVPWYDAERYRLIADIPKHSGKSAYHNDKCQNCRRKVAVTDKARCSRCQGILWNRPIKRGRGRPRLIKGFLSSYRRMRSDRPASTITTNSSHVGSDWKIHPYENRVLSARECADIQTVPRWYNWRTALKGRQKYLIRNLVGEALPPYFTYLHGKTLASLLKTGTVRRKQMVTLHP
;
A
#
# COMPACT_ATOMS: atom_id res chain seq x y z
N PRO A 1 -9.82 10.51 1.40
CA PRO A 1 -10.16 9.07 1.31
C PRO A 1 -9.86 8.53 -0.09
N CYS A 2 -9.11 7.42 -0.15
CA CYS A 2 -8.67 6.81 -1.42
C CYS A 2 -9.58 5.68 -1.92
N GLN A 3 -10.56 5.24 -1.10
CA GLN A 3 -11.35 4.02 -1.37
C GLN A 3 -12.11 4.05 -2.70
N GLY A 4 -12.63 5.22 -3.11
CA GLY A 4 -13.36 5.36 -4.39
C GLY A 4 -12.49 5.25 -5.63
N LEU A 5 -11.20 5.54 -5.51
CA LEU A 5 -10.24 5.61 -6.63
C LEU A 5 -9.27 4.44 -6.66
N SER A 6 -9.15 3.69 -5.56
CA SER A 6 -8.20 2.59 -5.44
C SER A 6 -8.44 1.52 -6.50
N SER A 7 -7.36 1.00 -7.09
CA SER A 7 -7.40 -0.15 -8.01
C SER A 7 -7.95 -1.41 -7.35
N SER A 8 -7.85 -1.51 -6.03
CA SER A 8 -8.38 -2.62 -5.23
C SER A 8 -9.89 -2.51 -4.95
N ASN A 9 -10.57 -1.45 -5.41
CA ASN A 9 -12.00 -1.28 -5.21
C ASN A 9 -12.80 -1.99 -6.32
N PRO A 10 -13.54 -3.08 -6.02
CA PRO A 10 -14.31 -3.81 -7.04
C PRO A 10 -15.49 -3.02 -7.62
N SER A 11 -15.91 -1.94 -6.95
CA SER A 11 -16.99 -1.04 -7.41
C SER A 11 -16.47 0.13 -8.25
N ARG A 12 -15.16 0.20 -8.53
CA ARG A 12 -14.55 1.24 -9.35
C ARG A 12 -15.15 1.23 -10.77
N GLY A 13 -15.63 2.37 -11.22
CA GLY A 13 -16.17 2.52 -12.58
C GLY A 13 -17.64 2.08 -12.76
N LYS A 14 -18.30 1.51 -11.76
CA LYS A 14 -19.72 1.17 -11.81
C LYS A 14 -20.56 2.43 -11.59
N ARG A 15 -21.25 2.90 -12.66
CA ARG A 15 -21.98 4.19 -12.66
C ARG A 15 -23.28 4.22 -11.83
N ALA A 16 -23.92 3.08 -11.54
CA ALA A 16 -25.31 3.03 -11.07
C ALA A 16 -25.55 2.35 -9.72
N SER A 17 -24.51 2.01 -8.93
CA SER A 17 -24.67 1.33 -7.64
C SER A 17 -24.69 2.31 -6.46
N LYS A 18 -25.35 1.92 -5.33
CA LYS A 18 -25.24 2.65 -4.05
C LYS A 18 -23.77 2.90 -3.67
N ASP A 19 -22.87 1.97 -3.99
CA ASP A 19 -21.43 2.08 -3.77
C ASP A 19 -20.76 3.16 -4.62
N ALA A 20 -21.22 3.38 -5.86
CA ALA A 20 -20.69 4.43 -6.71
C ALA A 20 -21.00 5.83 -6.16
N ARG A 21 -22.22 6.05 -5.64
CA ARG A 21 -22.61 7.32 -4.97
C ARG A 21 -21.80 7.53 -3.68
N LYS A 22 -21.63 6.48 -2.88
CA LYS A 22 -20.81 6.52 -1.66
C LYS A 22 -19.34 6.85 -1.98
N ASN A 23 -18.80 6.28 -3.06
CA ASN A 23 -17.44 6.55 -3.52
C ASN A 23 -17.29 7.98 -4.04
N ALA A 24 -18.26 8.50 -4.79
CA ALA A 24 -18.26 9.89 -5.26
C ALA A 24 -18.25 10.89 -4.09
N ARG A 25 -19.07 10.66 -3.05
CA ARG A 25 -19.04 11.48 -1.82
C ARG A 25 -17.68 11.42 -1.11
N LYS A 26 -17.08 10.23 -0.99
CA LYS A 26 -15.74 10.07 -0.39
C LYS A 26 -14.66 10.78 -1.19
N ASN A 27 -14.72 10.74 -2.52
CA ASN A 27 -13.76 11.43 -3.38
C ASN A 27 -13.87 12.95 -3.26
N ALA A 28 -15.10 13.46 -3.09
CA ALA A 28 -15.34 14.89 -2.88
C ALA A 28 -14.79 15.40 -1.54
N LEU A 29 -14.59 14.53 -0.52
CA LEU A 29 -14.03 14.93 0.77
C LEU A 29 -12.62 15.52 0.67
N LEU A 30 -11.84 15.18 -0.37
CA LEU A 30 -10.54 15.79 -0.56
C LEU A 30 -10.66 17.31 -0.81
N LEU A 31 -11.74 17.75 -1.44
CA LEU A 31 -11.96 19.17 -1.72
C LEU A 31 -12.31 19.99 -0.46
N ARG A 32 -12.62 19.34 0.68
CA ARG A 32 -12.76 20.02 1.97
C ARG A 32 -11.46 20.71 2.42
N ILE A 33 -10.32 20.29 1.88
CA ILE A 33 -9.05 20.98 2.12
C ILE A 33 -9.11 22.45 1.70
N ILE A 34 -9.95 22.82 0.71
CA ILE A 34 -10.14 24.18 0.26
C ILE A 34 -10.76 25.05 1.37
N GLU A 35 -11.82 24.54 2.01
CA GLU A 35 -12.49 25.22 3.10
C GLU A 35 -11.56 25.43 4.29
N VAL A 36 -10.83 24.34 4.66
CA VAL A 36 -9.86 24.38 5.77
C VAL A 36 -8.69 25.34 5.44
N ALA A 37 -8.19 25.31 4.21
CA ALA A 37 -7.10 26.18 3.79
C ALA A 37 -7.50 27.66 3.79
N ARG A 38 -8.72 27.98 3.39
CA ARG A 38 -9.26 29.36 3.45
C ARG A 38 -9.45 29.87 4.88
N LEU A 39 -9.84 28.95 5.79
CA LEU A 39 -10.07 29.31 7.20
C LEU A 39 -8.75 29.48 7.97
N LEU A 40 -7.79 28.58 7.76
CA LEU A 40 -6.55 28.54 8.54
C LEU A 40 -5.39 29.28 7.87
N GLU A 41 -5.51 29.53 6.58
CA GLU A 41 -4.47 30.16 5.75
C GLU A 41 -3.05 29.61 6.01
N PRO A 42 -2.84 28.29 5.97
CA PRO A 42 -1.58 27.67 6.34
C PRO A 42 -0.47 28.10 5.37
N ARG A 43 0.78 28.17 5.85
CA ARG A 43 1.94 28.42 4.98
C ARG A 43 2.15 27.31 3.95
N VAL A 44 1.83 26.05 4.32
CA VAL A 44 1.95 24.86 3.46
C VAL A 44 0.72 23.96 3.60
N ILE A 45 0.27 23.44 2.47
CA ILE A 45 -0.76 22.40 2.35
C ILE A 45 -0.11 21.14 1.82
N VAL A 46 -0.26 20.01 2.50
CA VAL A 46 0.16 18.70 2.00
C VAL A 46 -1.04 17.77 1.92
N ALA A 47 -1.29 17.23 0.74
CA ALA A 47 -2.31 16.22 0.53
C ALA A 47 -1.72 14.95 -0.07
N GLU A 48 -2.13 13.80 0.44
CA GLU A 48 -1.76 12.47 -0.07
C GLU A 48 -2.99 11.72 -0.54
N ASN A 49 -2.85 10.97 -1.63
CA ASN A 49 -3.89 10.07 -2.09
C ASN A 49 -3.29 8.97 -2.99
N VAL A 50 -4.11 8.04 -3.47
CA VAL A 50 -3.68 7.10 -4.52
C VAL A 50 -3.36 7.85 -5.82
N ARG A 51 -2.40 7.32 -6.60
CA ARG A 51 -1.90 7.94 -7.85
C ARG A 51 -3.02 8.44 -8.77
N GLN A 52 -4.13 7.71 -8.82
CA GLN A 52 -5.26 8.01 -9.69
C GLN A 52 -5.92 9.37 -9.41
N ILE A 53 -5.70 9.98 -8.24
CA ILE A 53 -6.26 11.30 -7.92
C ILE A 53 -5.75 12.40 -8.85
N LEU A 54 -4.54 12.25 -9.38
CA LEU A 54 -3.92 13.24 -10.26
C LEU A 54 -4.66 13.40 -11.60
N THR A 55 -5.29 12.31 -12.06
CA THR A 55 -6.05 12.29 -13.32
C THR A 55 -7.57 12.21 -13.11
N HIS A 56 -8.00 12.01 -11.85
CA HIS A 56 -9.43 11.91 -11.54
C HIS A 56 -10.12 13.25 -11.68
N ALA A 57 -11.18 13.27 -12.50
CA ALA A 57 -12.00 14.44 -12.68
C ALA A 57 -13.21 14.42 -11.74
N VAL A 58 -13.48 15.55 -11.14
CA VAL A 58 -14.64 15.83 -10.29
C VAL A 58 -15.49 16.93 -10.95
N TYR A 59 -16.78 16.96 -10.62
CA TYR A 59 -17.61 18.10 -10.97
C TYR A 59 -17.47 19.17 -9.89
N TRP A 60 -17.05 20.36 -10.32
CA TRP A 60 -16.89 21.52 -9.45
C TRP A 60 -17.49 22.75 -10.13
N ASN A 61 -18.45 23.40 -9.48
CA ASN A 61 -19.17 24.54 -10.02
C ASN A 61 -19.66 24.32 -11.46
N GLY A 62 -20.33 23.17 -11.70
CA GLY A 62 -20.90 22.81 -13.02
C GLY A 62 -19.88 22.37 -14.07
N THR A 63 -18.58 22.40 -13.79
CA THR A 63 -17.52 22.05 -14.74
C THR A 63 -16.74 20.83 -14.28
N LYS A 64 -16.39 19.95 -15.23
CA LYS A 64 -15.54 18.78 -14.98
C LYS A 64 -14.07 19.20 -14.98
N ARG A 65 -13.38 19.03 -13.86
CA ARG A 65 -11.97 19.41 -13.66
C ARG A 65 -11.23 18.33 -12.87
N THR A 66 -9.91 18.25 -13.01
CA THR A 66 -9.11 17.42 -12.10
C THR A 66 -9.06 18.07 -10.71
N VAL A 67 -8.78 17.27 -9.68
CA VAL A 67 -8.65 17.77 -8.31
C VAL A 67 -7.58 18.88 -8.23
N VAL A 68 -6.45 18.69 -8.93
CA VAL A 68 -5.38 19.70 -8.93
C VAL A 68 -5.81 21.01 -9.60
N GLN A 69 -6.57 20.92 -10.71
CA GLN A 69 -7.12 22.13 -11.37
C GLN A 69 -8.09 22.88 -10.44
N VAL A 70 -8.89 22.13 -9.66
CA VAL A 70 -9.78 22.77 -8.66
C VAL A 70 -8.96 23.46 -7.58
N LEU A 71 -7.95 22.78 -7.01
CA LEU A 71 -7.09 23.36 -5.98
C LEU A 71 -6.40 24.64 -6.46
N LYS A 72 -5.78 24.63 -7.65
CA LYS A 72 -5.11 25.80 -8.24
C LYS A 72 -6.05 26.99 -8.47
N ARG A 73 -7.31 26.70 -8.82
CA ARG A 73 -8.32 27.73 -9.06
C ARG A 73 -8.85 28.34 -7.77
N GLU A 74 -9.17 27.48 -6.79
CA GLU A 74 -9.86 27.90 -5.56
C GLU A 74 -8.89 28.46 -4.50
N LEU A 75 -7.60 28.12 -4.61
CA LEU A 75 -6.52 28.56 -3.73
C LEU A 75 -5.44 29.26 -4.55
N CYS A 76 -5.81 30.35 -5.20
CA CYS A 76 -4.95 31.11 -6.14
C CYS A 76 -3.71 31.72 -5.45
N ASP A 77 -3.73 31.89 -4.12
CA ASP A 77 -2.61 32.39 -3.32
C ASP A 77 -1.54 31.33 -3.04
N TYR A 78 -1.76 30.08 -3.50
CA TYR A 78 -0.83 28.97 -3.37
C TYR A 78 -0.25 28.57 -4.72
N GLU A 79 1.04 28.23 -4.74
CA GLU A 79 1.66 27.49 -5.83
C GLU A 79 1.62 25.99 -5.51
N PHE A 80 1.25 25.16 -6.50
CA PHE A 80 1.03 23.72 -6.30
C PHE A 80 1.98 22.86 -7.13
N TRP A 81 2.67 21.94 -6.45
CA TRP A 81 3.43 20.84 -7.01
C TRP A 81 2.73 19.53 -6.71
N TYR A 82 2.76 18.60 -7.67
CA TYR A 82 2.11 17.30 -7.49
C TYR A 82 2.77 16.24 -8.36
N MET A 83 2.98 15.06 -7.79
CA MET A 83 3.58 13.93 -8.50
C MET A 83 3.29 12.60 -7.82
N PRO A 84 3.41 11.48 -8.55
CA PRO A 84 3.46 10.16 -7.92
C PRO A 84 4.83 9.96 -7.25
N VAL A 85 4.82 9.35 -6.07
CA VAL A 85 6.00 9.00 -5.29
C VAL A 85 5.87 7.53 -4.90
N ASP A 86 6.89 6.69 -5.14
CA ASP A 86 7.00 5.37 -4.52
C ASP A 86 7.87 5.50 -3.27
N VAL A 87 7.34 5.11 -2.12
CA VAL A 87 8.06 5.25 -0.84
C VAL A 87 9.28 4.33 -0.75
N ALA A 88 9.37 3.29 -1.59
CA ALA A 88 10.56 2.44 -1.70
C ALA A 88 11.80 3.26 -2.11
N ASP A 89 11.62 4.29 -2.93
CA ASP A 89 12.69 5.19 -3.38
C ASP A 89 13.29 6.04 -2.24
N TYR A 90 12.69 5.98 -1.06
CA TYR A 90 13.10 6.71 0.14
C TYR A 90 13.58 5.78 1.27
N GLY A 91 13.81 4.50 0.99
CA GLY A 91 14.30 3.54 1.97
C GLY A 91 13.21 2.94 2.86
N VAL A 92 11.95 2.98 2.43
CA VAL A 92 10.87 2.22 3.06
C VAL A 92 10.88 0.81 2.48
N PRO A 93 10.82 -0.28 3.29
CA PRO A 93 10.86 -1.66 2.78
C PRO A 93 9.51 -2.08 2.15
N GLN A 94 8.88 -1.18 1.42
CA GLN A 94 7.57 -1.35 0.78
C GLN A 94 7.48 -0.53 -0.50
N SER A 95 7.05 -1.14 -1.59
CA SER A 95 6.59 -0.41 -2.77
C SER A 95 5.15 0.05 -2.55
N ARG A 96 4.99 1.36 -2.41
CA ARG A 96 3.70 2.03 -2.19
C ARG A 96 3.69 3.35 -2.94
N THR A 97 3.14 3.34 -4.14
CA THR A 97 3.02 4.57 -4.94
C THR A 97 1.83 5.40 -4.49
N ARG A 98 2.08 6.68 -4.19
CA ARG A 98 1.06 7.66 -3.79
C ARG A 98 1.24 8.96 -4.55
N ALA A 99 0.14 9.65 -4.80
CA ALA A 99 0.17 11.03 -5.24
C ALA A 99 0.43 11.92 -4.02
N VAL A 100 1.46 12.74 -4.11
CA VAL A 100 1.76 13.81 -3.16
C VAL A 100 1.46 15.14 -3.84
N ILE A 101 0.64 15.95 -3.20
CA ILE A 101 0.27 17.31 -3.65
C ILE A 101 0.74 18.28 -2.57
N VAL A 102 1.56 19.24 -2.94
CA VAL A 102 2.09 20.27 -2.04
C VAL A 102 1.67 21.62 -2.55
N GLY A 103 0.98 22.40 -1.73
CA GLY A 103 0.71 23.82 -1.97
C GLY A 103 1.53 24.67 -1.01
N ILE A 104 2.29 25.64 -1.49
CA ILE A 104 3.00 26.60 -0.67
C ILE A 104 2.45 28.00 -0.99
N ARG A 105 2.19 28.80 0.04
CA ARG A 105 1.70 30.15 -0.13
C ARG A 105 2.68 30.95 -0.98
N LYS A 106 2.20 31.64 -2.01
CA LYS A 106 3.06 32.36 -2.97
C LYS A 106 3.92 33.43 -2.34
N ALA A 107 3.48 34.00 -1.20
CA ALA A 107 4.25 34.98 -0.42
C ALA A 107 5.50 34.38 0.28
N GLU A 108 5.66 33.05 0.30
CA GLU A 108 6.85 32.45 0.91
C GLU A 108 8.08 32.59 0.00
N GLU A 109 9.19 33.07 0.60
CA GLU A 109 10.46 33.35 -0.10
C GLU A 109 11.01 32.19 -0.92
N CYS A 110 10.72 30.94 -0.51
CA CYS A 110 11.17 29.76 -1.24
C CYS A 110 10.43 29.52 -2.56
N VAL A 111 9.26 30.10 -2.79
CA VAL A 111 8.44 29.81 -4.00
C VAL A 111 9.13 30.26 -5.29
N PRO A 112 9.60 31.52 -5.43
CA PRO A 112 10.35 31.92 -6.62
C PRO A 112 11.59 31.08 -6.86
N ALA A 113 12.31 30.72 -5.78
CA ALA A 113 13.51 29.89 -5.88
C ALA A 113 13.21 28.47 -6.36
N LEU A 114 12.10 27.85 -5.89
CA LEU A 114 11.64 26.53 -6.35
C LEU A 114 11.29 26.55 -7.84
N LEU A 115 10.57 27.56 -8.28
CA LEU A 115 10.18 27.72 -9.69
C LEU A 115 11.41 27.93 -10.58
N LYS A 116 12.34 28.83 -10.20
CA LYS A 116 13.59 29.05 -10.91
C LYS A 116 14.47 27.81 -11.00
N ALA A 117 14.52 27.01 -9.93
CA ALA A 117 15.30 25.77 -9.89
C ALA A 117 14.63 24.60 -10.63
N ALA A 118 13.35 24.73 -11.03
CA ALA A 118 12.53 23.68 -11.62
C ALA A 118 12.52 22.40 -10.75
N VAL A 119 12.30 22.55 -9.44
CA VAL A 119 12.22 21.44 -8.48
C VAL A 119 10.90 21.47 -7.71
N ALA A 120 10.43 20.30 -7.31
CA ALA A 120 9.29 20.16 -6.41
C ALA A 120 9.76 20.20 -4.94
N PRO A 121 8.96 20.74 -3.99
CA PRO A 121 9.25 20.73 -2.57
C PRO A 121 9.04 19.31 -1.96
N ILE A 122 9.61 18.32 -2.59
CA ILE A 122 9.56 16.89 -2.24
C ILE A 122 11.02 16.40 -2.17
N PRO A 123 11.44 15.63 -1.15
CA PRO A 123 12.81 15.18 -1.03
C PRO A 123 13.23 14.35 -2.26
N ALA A 124 14.48 14.47 -2.68
CA ALA A 124 15.03 13.62 -3.73
C ALA A 124 15.05 12.15 -3.29
N PRO A 125 14.82 11.20 -4.21
CA PRO A 125 14.99 9.78 -3.94
C PRO A 125 16.42 9.46 -3.47
N THR A 126 16.54 8.48 -2.59
CA THR A 126 17.81 7.99 -2.06
C THR A 126 18.09 6.52 -2.40
N HIS A 127 17.07 5.82 -2.90
CA HIS A 127 17.10 4.41 -3.25
C HIS A 127 16.49 4.18 -4.64
N CYS A 128 16.92 3.11 -5.31
CA CYS A 128 16.29 2.65 -6.55
C CYS A 128 16.38 1.12 -6.69
N ASP A 129 15.71 0.56 -7.71
CA ASP A 129 15.82 -0.87 -8.02
C ASP A 129 17.25 -1.23 -8.41
N GLY A 130 17.86 -2.15 -7.65
CA GLY A 130 19.24 -2.58 -7.88
C GLY A 130 20.33 -1.62 -7.39
N GLY A 131 20.00 -0.39 -6.98
CA GLY A 131 21.00 0.62 -6.59
C GLY A 131 21.65 1.30 -7.81
N GLY A 132 22.71 2.10 -7.57
CA GLY A 132 23.46 2.82 -8.59
C GLY A 132 24.42 3.82 -7.95
N ASP A 133 25.18 4.57 -8.75
CA ASP A 133 26.24 5.47 -8.25
C ASP A 133 25.76 6.48 -7.19
N ASN A 134 24.51 6.95 -7.31
CA ASN A 134 23.92 7.94 -6.40
C ASN A 134 22.77 7.39 -5.56
N TYR A 135 22.44 6.10 -5.69
CA TYR A 135 21.28 5.49 -5.05
C TYR A 135 21.65 4.20 -4.35
N LYS A 136 21.14 4.02 -3.13
CA LYS A 136 21.15 2.72 -2.46
C LYS A 136 20.13 1.77 -3.10
N PRO A 137 20.36 0.46 -3.06
CA PRO A 137 19.35 -0.49 -3.49
C PRO A 137 18.11 -0.41 -2.60
N TRP A 138 16.93 -0.67 -3.16
CA TRP A 138 15.71 -0.78 -2.37
C TRP A 138 15.85 -1.77 -1.21
N ILE A 139 15.25 -1.47 -0.07
CA ILE A 139 15.24 -2.37 1.08
C ILE A 139 14.29 -3.53 0.78
N SER A 140 14.84 -4.73 0.63
CA SER A 140 14.08 -5.95 0.37
C SER A 140 13.41 -6.50 1.63
N VAL A 141 12.37 -7.33 1.44
CA VAL A 141 11.74 -8.06 2.55
C VAL A 141 12.75 -8.98 3.26
N ARG A 142 13.73 -9.54 2.54
CA ARG A 142 14.82 -10.34 3.12
C ARG A 142 15.60 -9.51 4.14
N HIS A 143 16.12 -8.38 3.72
CA HIS A 143 16.88 -7.48 4.59
C HIS A 143 16.08 -7.06 5.82
N TRP A 144 14.81 -6.73 5.62
CA TRP A 144 13.90 -6.37 6.70
C TRP A 144 13.65 -7.53 7.68
N CYS A 145 13.40 -8.77 7.18
CA CYS A 145 13.20 -9.96 8.02
C CYS A 145 14.46 -10.29 8.84
N GLU A 146 15.64 -10.21 8.23
CA GLU A 146 16.93 -10.48 8.89
C GLU A 146 17.23 -9.44 9.97
N ALA A 147 16.94 -8.17 9.71
CA ALA A 147 17.19 -7.08 10.65
C ALA A 147 16.30 -7.14 11.91
N LEU A 148 15.07 -7.66 11.79
CA LEU A 148 14.10 -7.65 12.89
C LEU A 148 13.98 -8.97 13.64
N ALA A 149 14.37 -10.09 13.02
CA ALA A 149 14.44 -11.44 13.62
C ALA A 149 13.24 -11.80 14.51
N TYR A 150 12.02 -11.64 13.99
CA TYR A 150 10.80 -11.98 14.74
C TYR A 150 10.72 -13.46 15.09
N PRO A 151 10.14 -13.82 16.26
CA PRO A 151 9.82 -15.20 16.56
C PRO A 151 8.94 -15.81 15.44
N PRO A 152 9.23 -17.06 15.02
CA PRO A 152 8.42 -17.71 13.99
C PRO A 152 6.99 -17.95 14.51
N LEU A 153 6.00 -17.81 13.62
CA LEU A 153 4.60 -18.10 13.88
C LEU A 153 4.12 -19.24 12.98
N ASP A 154 3.29 -20.12 13.52
CA ASP A 154 2.69 -21.24 12.77
C ASP A 154 1.17 -21.08 12.68
N ALA A 155 0.68 -20.73 11.50
CA ALA A 155 -0.75 -20.58 11.27
C ALA A 155 -1.53 -21.90 11.20
N SER A 156 -0.87 -23.06 11.24
CA SER A 156 -1.54 -24.38 11.32
C SER A 156 -1.89 -24.77 12.75
N ASP A 157 -1.33 -24.10 13.75
CA ASP A 157 -1.54 -24.33 15.16
C ASP A 157 -1.97 -23.04 15.88
N ALA A 158 -3.15 -23.06 16.46
CA ALA A 158 -3.73 -21.88 17.13
C ALA A 158 -2.87 -21.38 18.30
N SER A 159 -2.17 -22.26 19.02
CA SER A 159 -1.28 -21.91 20.13
C SER A 159 0.02 -21.25 19.65
N ARG A 160 0.47 -21.59 18.45
CA ARG A 160 1.70 -21.09 17.81
C ARG A 160 1.45 -19.94 16.82
N ALA A 161 0.18 -19.61 16.55
CA ALA A 161 -0.20 -18.47 15.72
C ALA A 161 -0.07 -17.11 16.43
N THR A 162 0.38 -17.10 17.68
CA THR A 162 0.57 -15.91 18.51
C THR A 162 1.95 -15.92 19.18
N SER A 163 2.40 -14.76 19.59
CA SER A 163 3.60 -14.58 20.42
C SER A 163 3.28 -13.73 21.65
N GLY A 164 4.30 -13.44 22.48
CA GLY A 164 4.17 -12.51 23.60
C GLY A 164 3.85 -11.06 23.21
N ASP A 165 4.11 -10.66 21.95
CA ASP A 165 3.67 -9.36 21.41
C ASP A 165 2.24 -9.47 20.87
N PRO A 166 1.26 -8.72 21.42
CA PRO A 166 -0.13 -8.77 20.97
C PRO A 166 -0.33 -8.40 19.49
N LEU A 167 0.61 -7.67 18.90
CA LEU A 167 0.59 -7.31 17.48
C LEU A 167 1.23 -8.38 16.60
N HIS A 168 2.09 -9.23 17.17
CA HIS A 168 2.75 -10.30 16.45
C HIS A 168 1.95 -11.59 16.58
N SER A 169 0.79 -11.57 15.92
CA SER A 169 -0.15 -12.69 15.82
C SER A 169 -0.76 -12.76 14.42
N VAL A 170 -1.16 -13.94 14.00
CA VAL A 170 -1.74 -14.21 12.68
C VAL A 170 -3.02 -15.05 12.81
N PRO A 171 -3.92 -15.01 11.81
CA PRO A 171 -5.05 -15.92 11.78
C PRO A 171 -4.59 -17.38 11.73
N TRP A 172 -5.24 -18.22 12.52
CA TRP A 172 -5.12 -19.66 12.40
C TRP A 172 -5.87 -20.17 11.16
N TYR A 173 -5.33 -21.19 10.51
CA TYR A 173 -5.88 -21.79 9.31
C TYR A 173 -6.20 -23.27 9.53
N ASP A 174 -7.38 -23.67 9.04
CA ASP A 174 -7.69 -25.10 8.86
C ASP A 174 -6.68 -25.78 7.91
N ALA A 175 -6.61 -27.11 7.95
CA ALA A 175 -5.64 -27.87 7.17
C ALA A 175 -5.71 -27.58 5.65
N GLU A 176 -6.89 -27.27 5.12
CA GLU A 176 -7.05 -27.00 3.69
C GLU A 176 -6.55 -25.60 3.31
N ARG A 177 -6.84 -24.58 4.12
CA ARG A 177 -6.36 -23.23 3.91
C ARG A 177 -4.84 -23.17 4.09
N TYR A 178 -4.31 -23.91 5.08
CA TYR A 178 -2.88 -24.01 5.30
C TYR A 178 -2.18 -24.63 4.09
N ARG A 179 -2.70 -25.74 3.54
CA ARG A 179 -2.15 -26.41 2.35
C ARG A 179 -2.11 -25.51 1.13
N LEU A 180 -3.15 -24.68 0.93
CA LEU A 180 -3.20 -23.72 -0.16
C LEU A 180 -1.98 -22.79 -0.14
N ILE A 181 -1.55 -22.38 1.05
CA ILE A 181 -0.38 -21.52 1.23
C ILE A 181 0.92 -22.32 1.19
N ALA A 182 0.96 -23.48 1.84
CA ALA A 182 2.15 -24.31 1.97
C ALA A 182 2.70 -24.79 0.62
N ASP A 183 1.81 -25.05 -0.34
CA ASP A 183 2.18 -25.49 -1.69
C ASP A 183 2.71 -24.35 -2.59
N ILE A 184 2.66 -23.09 -2.13
CA ILE A 184 3.29 -21.99 -2.85
C ILE A 184 4.79 -21.98 -2.51
N PRO A 185 5.69 -22.11 -3.50
CA PRO A 185 7.13 -22.10 -3.23
C PRO A 185 7.58 -20.85 -2.45
N LYS A 186 8.44 -21.03 -1.45
CA LYS A 186 9.00 -19.92 -0.66
C LYS A 186 9.77 -18.97 -1.56
N HIS A 187 9.82 -17.69 -1.23
CA HIS A 187 10.51 -16.60 -1.93
C HIS A 187 10.07 -16.32 -3.37
N SER A 188 9.09 -17.09 -3.90
CA SER A 188 8.87 -17.20 -5.35
C SER A 188 8.08 -16.04 -5.98
N GLY A 189 7.32 -15.29 -5.20
CA GLY A 189 6.33 -14.37 -5.76
C GLY A 189 5.17 -15.05 -6.50
N LYS A 190 5.04 -16.39 -6.41
CA LYS A 190 3.98 -17.15 -7.06
C LYS A 190 2.67 -17.08 -6.27
N SER A 191 1.57 -17.34 -6.96
CA SER A 191 0.22 -17.40 -6.37
C SER A 191 -0.24 -18.86 -6.28
N ALA A 192 -1.11 -19.15 -5.29
CA ALA A 192 -1.77 -20.44 -5.16
C ALA A 192 -2.59 -20.86 -6.41
N TYR A 193 -2.97 -19.91 -7.25
CA TYR A 193 -3.59 -20.25 -8.56
C TYR A 193 -2.67 -21.09 -9.46
N HIS A 194 -1.35 -21.03 -9.25
CA HIS A 194 -0.34 -21.72 -10.03
C HIS A 194 0.29 -22.91 -9.31
N ASN A 195 -0.31 -23.35 -8.19
CA ASN A 195 0.14 -24.56 -7.53
C ASN A 195 0.03 -25.76 -8.52
N ASP A 196 1.15 -26.42 -8.77
CA ASP A 196 1.33 -27.33 -9.90
C ASP A 196 1.39 -28.82 -9.50
N LYS A 197 1.03 -29.15 -8.25
CA LYS A 197 1.02 -30.53 -7.76
C LYS A 197 -0.40 -30.95 -7.38
N CYS A 198 -0.88 -32.04 -7.98
CA CYS A 198 -2.15 -32.64 -7.58
C CYS A 198 -2.02 -33.32 -6.23
N GLN A 199 -2.89 -32.99 -5.30
CA GLN A 199 -2.88 -33.57 -3.95
C GLN A 199 -3.38 -35.04 -3.93
N ASN A 200 -4.17 -35.45 -4.94
CA ASN A 200 -4.71 -36.76 -5.05
C ASN A 200 -3.73 -37.73 -5.72
N CYS A 201 -3.31 -37.51 -6.96
CA CYS A 201 -2.42 -38.39 -7.71
C CYS A 201 -0.93 -38.04 -7.59
N ARG A 202 -0.57 -36.99 -6.84
CA ARG A 202 0.80 -36.50 -6.61
C ARG A 202 1.57 -36.01 -7.86
N ARG A 203 0.96 -36.08 -9.03
CA ARG A 203 1.58 -35.68 -10.30
C ARG A 203 1.48 -34.18 -10.52
N LYS A 204 2.36 -33.70 -11.37
CA LYS A 204 2.34 -32.27 -11.83
C LYS A 204 1.09 -32.04 -12.68
N VAL A 205 0.44 -30.90 -12.44
CA VAL A 205 -0.77 -30.46 -13.13
C VAL A 205 -0.47 -29.25 -13.99
N ALA A 206 -1.15 -29.14 -15.13
CA ALA A 206 -1.02 -27.99 -16.00
C ALA A 206 -1.59 -26.73 -15.34
N VAL A 207 -1.03 -25.57 -15.70
CA VAL A 207 -1.55 -24.25 -15.26
C VAL A 207 -2.98 -24.03 -15.78
N THR A 208 -3.30 -24.61 -16.93
CA THR A 208 -4.63 -24.61 -17.55
C THR A 208 -5.68 -25.41 -16.78
N ASP A 209 -5.26 -26.37 -15.93
CA ASP A 209 -6.16 -27.10 -15.05
C ASP A 209 -6.77 -26.12 -14.05
N LYS A 210 -8.08 -25.93 -14.09
CA LYS A 210 -8.76 -24.92 -13.27
C LYS A 210 -9.02 -25.42 -11.85
N ALA A 211 -10.07 -26.23 -11.69
CA ALA A 211 -10.49 -26.75 -10.39
C ALA A 211 -10.23 -28.24 -10.23
N ARG A 212 -9.96 -28.95 -11.30
CA ARG A 212 -9.72 -30.40 -11.32
C ARG A 212 -8.45 -30.75 -12.06
N CYS A 213 -7.79 -31.81 -11.59
CA CYS A 213 -6.65 -32.38 -12.25
C CYS A 213 -7.11 -33.05 -13.55
N SER A 214 -6.46 -32.75 -14.68
CA SER A 214 -6.75 -33.34 -15.98
C SER A 214 -6.51 -34.89 -16.01
N ARG A 215 -5.64 -35.39 -15.13
CA ARG A 215 -5.28 -36.82 -15.08
C ARG A 215 -6.20 -37.69 -14.23
N CYS A 216 -6.49 -37.28 -12.99
CA CYS A 216 -7.25 -38.09 -12.03
C CYS A 216 -8.62 -37.52 -11.69
N GLN A 217 -9.00 -36.39 -12.29
CA GLN A 217 -10.24 -35.65 -12.03
C GLN A 217 -10.43 -35.22 -10.56
N GLY A 218 -9.44 -35.46 -9.70
CA GLY A 218 -9.43 -34.99 -8.31
C GLY A 218 -9.46 -33.46 -8.23
N ILE A 219 -10.13 -32.92 -7.21
CA ILE A 219 -10.20 -31.46 -7.00
C ILE A 219 -8.85 -30.95 -6.51
N LEU A 220 -8.40 -29.82 -7.05
CA LEU A 220 -7.12 -29.19 -6.70
C LEU A 220 -7.32 -28.23 -5.50
N TRP A 221 -7.54 -28.80 -4.31
CA TRP A 221 -7.79 -28.04 -3.08
C TRP A 221 -6.65 -27.11 -2.67
N ASN A 222 -5.46 -27.29 -3.20
CA ASN A 222 -4.34 -26.37 -3.04
C ASN A 222 -4.40 -25.14 -3.95
N ARG A 223 -5.48 -24.98 -4.72
CA ARG A 223 -5.82 -23.76 -5.47
C ARG A 223 -7.02 -23.06 -4.82
N PRO A 224 -7.20 -21.73 -5.06
CA PRO A 224 -8.36 -21.03 -4.54
C PRO A 224 -9.67 -21.52 -5.16
N ILE A 225 -10.28 -22.52 -4.57
CA ILE A 225 -11.53 -23.16 -5.04
C ILE A 225 -12.71 -22.64 -4.24
N LYS A 226 -13.76 -22.22 -4.94
CA LYS A 226 -15.03 -21.87 -4.30
C LYS A 226 -15.70 -23.13 -3.81
N ARG A 227 -15.95 -23.18 -2.49
CA ARG A 227 -16.73 -24.23 -1.83
C ARG A 227 -18.21 -23.89 -1.85
N GLY A 228 -19.06 -24.89 -1.75
CA GLY A 228 -20.51 -24.74 -1.66
C GLY A 228 -21.24 -25.71 -2.57
N ARG A 229 -22.58 -25.61 -2.60
CA ARG A 229 -23.42 -26.41 -3.49
C ARG A 229 -23.08 -26.10 -4.95
N GLY A 230 -22.73 -27.10 -5.75
CA GLY A 230 -22.42 -26.99 -7.18
C GLY A 230 -21.02 -27.47 -7.57
N ARG A 231 -20.67 -27.34 -8.86
CA ARG A 231 -19.36 -27.78 -9.38
C ARG A 231 -18.22 -26.93 -8.81
N PRO A 232 -17.12 -27.56 -8.34
CA PRO A 232 -15.92 -26.85 -7.91
C PRO A 232 -15.40 -25.93 -9.01
N ARG A 233 -15.12 -24.68 -8.65
CA ARG A 233 -14.58 -23.69 -9.57
C ARG A 233 -13.56 -22.79 -8.89
N LEU A 234 -12.59 -22.27 -9.63
CA LEU A 234 -11.67 -21.27 -9.12
C LEU A 234 -12.43 -20.01 -8.67
N ILE A 235 -12.01 -19.46 -7.53
CA ILE A 235 -12.48 -18.15 -7.08
C ILE A 235 -11.95 -17.12 -8.07
N LYS A 236 -12.82 -16.29 -8.64
CA LYS A 236 -12.40 -15.13 -9.43
C LYS A 236 -11.75 -14.12 -8.47
N GLY A 237 -10.47 -13.84 -8.67
CA GLY A 237 -9.70 -12.90 -7.87
C GLY A 237 -8.79 -12.05 -8.74
N PHE A 238 -8.11 -11.10 -8.11
CA PHE A 238 -7.05 -10.35 -8.77
C PHE A 238 -5.84 -11.24 -9.00
N LEU A 239 -5.04 -10.96 -10.02
CA LEU A 239 -3.78 -11.68 -10.31
C LEU A 239 -2.79 -11.64 -9.13
N SER A 240 -2.90 -10.64 -8.29
CA SER A 240 -2.12 -10.45 -7.07
C SER A 240 -2.62 -11.24 -5.86
N SER A 241 -3.82 -11.85 -5.92
CA SER A 241 -4.42 -12.59 -4.81
C SER A 241 -3.70 -13.91 -4.52
N TYR A 242 -3.78 -14.36 -3.26
CA TYR A 242 -3.17 -15.62 -2.80
C TYR A 242 -1.70 -15.75 -3.17
N ARG A 243 -0.94 -14.66 -3.11
CA ARG A 243 0.42 -14.60 -3.60
C ARG A 243 1.40 -14.46 -2.45
N ARG A 244 2.46 -15.27 -2.48
CA ARG A 244 3.60 -15.17 -1.57
C ARG A 244 4.51 -14.03 -2.00
N MET A 245 5.04 -13.27 -1.04
CA MET A 245 6.00 -12.21 -1.32
C MET A 245 7.31 -12.80 -1.89
N ARG A 246 7.97 -12.03 -2.73
CA ARG A 246 9.38 -12.23 -3.05
C ARG A 246 10.21 -11.70 -1.89
N SER A 247 11.29 -12.40 -1.57
CA SER A 247 12.19 -11.93 -0.49
C SER A 247 13.21 -10.88 -0.95
N ASP A 248 13.53 -10.87 -2.24
CA ASP A 248 14.54 -10.01 -2.89
C ASP A 248 14.00 -8.63 -3.33
N ARG A 249 12.75 -8.33 -3.02
CA ARG A 249 12.06 -7.07 -3.36
C ARG A 249 11.47 -6.41 -2.13
N PRO A 250 11.15 -5.10 -2.16
CA PRO A 250 10.31 -4.48 -1.17
C PRO A 250 8.95 -5.20 -1.05
N ALA A 251 8.34 -5.16 0.12
CA ALA A 251 6.99 -5.66 0.31
C ALA A 251 6.01 -4.95 -0.62
N SER A 252 4.95 -5.63 -1.04
CA SER A 252 3.84 -4.95 -1.72
C SER A 252 3.11 -4.01 -0.77
N THR A 253 2.38 -3.04 -1.30
CA THR A 253 1.57 -2.08 -0.54
C THR A 253 0.76 -2.77 0.57
N ILE A 254 1.02 -2.44 1.82
CA ILE A 254 0.22 -2.90 2.96
C ILE A 254 -1.16 -2.26 2.87
N THR A 255 -2.20 -3.10 2.83
CA THR A 255 -3.60 -2.68 2.71
C THR A 255 -4.37 -2.98 3.99
N THR A 256 -5.56 -2.44 4.14
CA THR A 256 -6.45 -2.69 5.28
C THR A 256 -6.80 -4.18 5.46
N ASN A 257 -6.85 -4.94 4.36
CA ASN A 257 -7.14 -6.39 4.36
C ASN A 257 -5.90 -7.27 4.50
N SER A 258 -4.84 -6.81 5.14
CA SER A 258 -3.57 -7.53 5.25
C SER A 258 -3.62 -8.86 6.04
N SER A 259 -4.73 -9.14 6.75
CA SER A 259 -4.94 -10.44 7.43
C SER A 259 -5.54 -11.52 6.55
N HIS A 260 -6.01 -11.17 5.35
CA HIS A 260 -6.71 -12.12 4.48
C HIS A 260 -5.77 -12.71 3.43
N VAL A 261 -5.68 -14.04 3.35
CA VAL A 261 -4.77 -14.77 2.40
C VAL A 261 -5.05 -14.42 0.94
N GLY A 262 -6.32 -14.17 0.61
CA GLY A 262 -6.76 -13.75 -0.71
C GLY A 262 -6.49 -12.28 -1.01
N SER A 263 -5.96 -11.53 -0.05
CA SER A 263 -5.53 -10.17 -0.27
C SER A 263 -4.22 -10.12 -1.08
N ASP A 264 -3.88 -8.93 -1.51
CA ASP A 264 -2.77 -8.67 -2.39
C ASP A 264 -1.41 -8.95 -1.73
N TRP A 265 -0.61 -9.90 -2.26
CA TRP A 265 0.77 -10.24 -1.88
C TRP A 265 1.06 -10.22 -0.36
N LYS A 266 0.21 -10.84 0.47
CA LYS A 266 0.32 -10.76 1.94
C LYS A 266 0.86 -12.02 2.58
N ILE A 267 1.14 -13.08 1.80
CA ILE A 267 1.73 -14.31 2.33
C ILE A 267 3.21 -14.06 2.58
N HIS A 268 3.65 -14.37 3.81
CA HIS A 268 5.02 -14.20 4.25
C HIS A 268 6.01 -14.97 3.35
N PRO A 269 7.17 -14.42 2.98
CA PRO A 269 8.09 -15.05 2.03
C PRO A 269 8.64 -16.39 2.51
N TYR A 270 8.86 -16.56 3.82
CA TYR A 270 9.49 -17.74 4.43
C TYR A 270 8.50 -18.67 5.12
N GLU A 271 7.42 -18.17 5.68
CA GLU A 271 6.48 -18.90 6.52
C GLU A 271 5.11 -19.05 5.85
N ASN A 272 4.35 -20.06 6.26
CA ASN A 272 3.05 -20.39 5.64
C ASN A 272 1.91 -19.64 6.34
N ARG A 273 1.99 -18.31 6.33
CA ARG A 273 1.05 -17.39 6.95
C ARG A 273 1.02 -16.04 6.24
N VAL A 274 0.08 -15.21 6.57
CA VAL A 274 0.12 -13.78 6.23
C VAL A 274 1.08 -13.05 7.19
N LEU A 275 1.41 -11.80 6.89
CA LEU A 275 2.13 -10.94 7.81
C LEU A 275 1.31 -10.70 9.09
N SER A 276 1.96 -10.63 10.23
CA SER A 276 1.37 -10.13 11.49
C SER A 276 1.07 -8.62 11.40
N ALA A 277 0.29 -8.09 12.34
CA ALA A 277 0.07 -6.65 12.42
C ALA A 277 1.36 -5.89 12.77
N ARG A 278 2.23 -6.49 13.58
CA ARG A 278 3.57 -5.96 13.91
C ARG A 278 4.43 -5.83 12.68
N GLU A 279 4.56 -6.89 11.90
CA GLU A 279 5.31 -6.91 10.66
C GLU A 279 4.77 -5.89 9.64
N CYS A 280 3.45 -5.77 9.53
CA CYS A 280 2.84 -4.73 8.70
C CYS A 280 3.18 -3.31 9.17
N ALA A 281 3.18 -3.06 10.49
CA ALA A 281 3.52 -1.77 11.06
C ALA A 281 5.00 -1.41 10.83
N ASP A 282 5.91 -2.37 10.99
CA ASP A 282 7.34 -2.13 10.77
C ASP A 282 7.68 -1.93 9.28
N ILE A 283 7.07 -2.70 8.37
CA ILE A 283 7.18 -2.47 6.92
C ILE A 283 6.66 -1.07 6.56
N GLN A 284 5.64 -0.61 7.26
CA GLN A 284 5.09 0.75 7.11
C GLN A 284 5.95 1.80 7.82
N THR A 285 7.04 1.40 8.47
CA THR A 285 7.93 2.27 9.26
C THR A 285 7.27 2.97 10.44
N VAL A 286 6.21 2.37 11.01
CA VAL A 286 5.60 2.90 12.23
C VAL A 286 6.60 2.73 13.38
N PRO A 287 6.95 3.80 14.12
CA PRO A 287 7.93 3.71 15.19
C PRO A 287 7.50 2.72 16.27
N ARG A 288 8.47 1.96 16.84
CA ARG A 288 8.17 0.97 17.89
C ARG A 288 7.62 1.56 19.18
N TRP A 289 7.90 2.83 19.46
CA TRP A 289 7.34 3.57 20.59
C TRP A 289 5.89 4.02 20.39
N TYR A 290 5.32 3.83 19.16
CA TYR A 290 3.92 4.20 18.89
C TYR A 290 2.97 3.46 19.82
N ASN A 291 2.08 4.18 20.46
CA ASN A 291 1.18 3.64 21.48
C ASN A 291 -0.09 3.03 20.87
N TRP A 292 -0.13 1.71 20.85
CA TRP A 292 -1.27 0.94 20.34
C TRP A 292 -2.33 0.62 21.40
N ARG A 293 -2.15 1.05 22.67
CA ARG A 293 -2.98 0.63 23.81
C ARG A 293 -4.48 0.78 23.55
N THR A 294 -4.93 1.90 22.99
CA THR A 294 -6.34 2.15 22.69
C THR A 294 -6.87 1.17 21.63
N ALA A 295 -6.09 0.91 20.58
CA ALA A 295 -6.47 -0.01 19.51
C ALA A 295 -6.38 -1.50 19.93
N LEU A 296 -5.64 -1.83 20.99
CA LEU A 296 -5.55 -3.18 21.55
C LEU A 296 -6.69 -3.53 22.51
N LYS A 297 -7.41 -2.53 23.01
CA LYS A 297 -8.53 -2.75 23.93
C LYS A 297 -9.74 -3.37 23.21
N GLY A 298 -10.29 -4.45 23.78
CA GLY A 298 -11.53 -5.08 23.34
C GLY A 298 -11.50 -5.64 21.92
N ARG A 299 -12.62 -5.48 21.19
CA ARG A 299 -12.81 -5.98 19.83
C ARG A 299 -12.13 -5.13 18.73
N GLN A 300 -11.35 -4.12 19.09
CA GLN A 300 -10.81 -3.14 18.12
C GLN A 300 -9.46 -3.56 17.50
N LYS A 301 -8.93 -4.73 17.83
CA LYS A 301 -7.65 -5.23 17.25
C LYS A 301 -7.61 -5.21 15.71
N TYR A 302 -8.74 -5.38 15.04
CA TYR A 302 -8.80 -5.29 13.57
C TYR A 302 -8.51 -3.88 13.04
N LEU A 303 -8.75 -2.83 13.84
CA LEU A 303 -8.49 -1.45 13.46
C LEU A 303 -7.02 -1.17 13.22
N ILE A 304 -6.11 -1.88 13.90
CA ILE A 304 -4.66 -1.71 13.75
C ILE A 304 -4.26 -1.93 12.29
N ARG A 305 -4.73 -3.00 11.67
CA ARG A 305 -4.43 -3.27 10.26
C ARG A 305 -5.04 -2.24 9.31
N ASN A 306 -6.19 -1.70 9.65
CA ASN A 306 -6.83 -0.62 8.90
C ASN A 306 -6.00 0.66 8.99
N LEU A 307 -5.62 1.07 10.21
CA LEU A 307 -4.78 2.24 10.44
C LEU A 307 -3.44 2.14 9.71
N VAL A 308 -2.75 0.99 9.84
CA VAL A 308 -1.49 0.73 9.14
C VAL A 308 -1.68 0.72 7.62
N GLY A 309 -2.75 0.11 7.11
CA GLY A 309 -3.02 0.04 5.67
C GLY A 309 -3.40 1.36 5.03
N GLU A 310 -4.02 2.27 5.78
CA GLU A 310 -4.41 3.61 5.31
C GLU A 310 -3.27 4.63 5.44
N ALA A 311 -2.35 4.45 6.38
CA ALA A 311 -1.27 5.39 6.64
C ALA A 311 -0.29 5.54 5.46
N LEU A 312 0.25 6.73 5.30
CA LEU A 312 1.49 6.95 4.58
C LEU A 312 2.66 6.58 5.51
N PRO A 313 3.74 5.91 5.02
CA PRO A 313 4.86 5.54 5.87
C PRO A 313 5.46 6.73 6.63
N PRO A 314 5.51 6.68 7.98
CA PRO A 314 6.02 7.78 8.81
C PRO A 314 7.43 8.21 8.44
N TYR A 315 8.29 7.29 8.01
CA TYR A 315 9.66 7.65 7.59
C TYR A 315 9.66 8.57 6.37
N PHE A 316 8.84 8.30 5.35
CA PHE A 316 8.72 9.20 4.21
C PHE A 316 8.15 10.56 4.63
N THR A 317 7.11 10.59 5.48
CA THR A 317 6.52 11.86 5.94
C THR A 317 7.49 12.66 6.79
N TYR A 318 8.36 12.01 7.56
CA TYR A 318 9.44 12.67 8.30
C TYR A 318 10.45 13.34 7.34
N LEU A 319 10.93 12.63 6.31
CA LEU A 319 11.84 13.19 5.31
C LEU A 319 11.20 14.41 4.59
N HIS A 320 9.95 14.26 4.19
CA HIS A 320 9.20 15.32 3.52
C HIS A 320 8.99 16.53 4.45
N GLY A 321 8.59 16.29 5.71
CA GLY A 321 8.45 17.34 6.72
C GLY A 321 9.75 18.11 6.96
N LYS A 322 10.90 17.41 7.03
CA LYS A 322 12.22 18.07 7.14
C LYS A 322 12.53 18.95 5.93
N THR A 323 12.22 18.48 4.72
CA THR A 323 12.42 19.26 3.49
C THR A 323 11.60 20.54 3.52
N LEU A 324 10.30 20.43 3.84
CA LEU A 324 9.41 21.59 3.93
C LEU A 324 9.81 22.57 5.05
N ALA A 325 10.16 22.05 6.23
CA ALA A 325 10.61 22.88 7.35
C ALA A 325 11.89 23.66 7.00
N SER A 326 12.85 23.01 6.33
CA SER A 326 14.07 23.68 5.87
C SER A 326 13.76 24.80 4.87
N LEU A 327 12.91 24.53 3.87
CA LEU A 327 12.49 25.50 2.87
C LEU A 327 11.85 26.74 3.51
N LEU A 328 10.90 26.55 4.41
CA LEU A 328 10.18 27.62 5.06
C LEU A 328 11.03 28.44 6.05
N LYS A 329 12.09 27.82 6.61
CA LYS A 329 12.98 28.47 7.56
C LYS A 329 14.07 29.29 6.87
N THR A 330 14.61 28.79 5.75
CA THR A 330 15.82 29.37 5.14
C THR A 330 15.55 30.06 3.81
N GLY A 331 14.38 29.89 3.21
CA GLY A 331 14.11 30.28 1.81
C GLY A 331 14.97 29.59 0.77
N THR A 332 15.94 28.78 1.20
CA THR A 332 17.00 28.24 0.33
C THR A 332 16.59 26.93 -0.32
N VAL A 333 16.71 26.86 -1.64
CA VAL A 333 16.46 25.66 -2.46
C VAL A 333 17.77 24.91 -2.68
N ARG A 334 17.87 23.70 -2.15
CA ARG A 334 19.00 22.79 -2.38
C ARG A 334 18.62 21.77 -3.47
N ARG A 335 18.87 22.11 -4.75
CA ARG A 335 18.40 21.32 -5.91
C ARG A 335 18.71 19.83 -5.81
N LYS A 336 19.91 19.44 -5.35
CA LYS A 336 20.30 18.01 -5.18
C LYS A 336 19.48 17.27 -4.12
N GLN A 337 18.79 17.95 -3.24
CA GLN A 337 17.97 17.38 -2.16
C GLN A 337 16.47 17.31 -2.50
N MET A 338 16.07 17.73 -3.70
CA MET A 338 14.68 17.80 -4.13
C MET A 338 14.49 17.15 -5.49
N VAL A 339 13.25 16.73 -5.75
CA VAL A 339 12.90 16.12 -7.05
C VAL A 339 12.95 17.19 -8.14
N THR A 340 13.70 16.93 -9.18
CA THR A 340 13.73 17.76 -10.40
C THR A 340 12.45 17.52 -11.20
N LEU A 341 11.81 18.61 -11.65
CA LEU A 341 10.71 18.57 -12.58
C LEU A 341 11.28 18.46 -14.00
N HIS A 342 10.86 17.43 -14.71
CA HIS A 342 11.10 17.35 -16.16
C HIS A 342 9.94 18.07 -16.86
N PRO A 343 10.23 18.82 -17.94
CA PRO A 343 9.22 19.54 -18.74
C PRO A 343 8.19 18.59 -19.36
#